data_5e268d479e04d5f09d42b77edd022792
#
_entry.id   5e268d479e04d5f09d42b77edd022792
#
_cell.length_a   1.000
_cell.length_b   1.000
_cell.length_c   1.000
_cell.angle_alpha   90.00
_cell.angle_beta   90.00
_cell.angle_gamma   90.00
#
_symmetry.space_group_name_H-M   'P 1'
#
loop_
_entity.id
_entity.type
_entity.pdbx_description
1 polymer ?
#
loop_
_entity_poly.entity_id
_entity_poly.type
_entity_poly.pdbx_seq_one_letter_code
_entity_poly.pdbx_strand_id
1 'polypeptide(L)'
;MLHLLPEFKEAGCKVIFDFSINKDEENMAAVLPYVHCAFFSCEKKTPEIREFLIKARSYGPEYVVATFGEEGSMCYDGERFCEQGIRVVPVVNTVGAGDSFIAGFTWGLMVGRDIEGCLKEGADLSAQIVQRFNPY
;
A
#
# COMPACT_ATOMS: atom_id res chain seq x y z
N MET A 1 17.18 8.51 -8.34
CA MET A 1 16.66 7.30 -7.66
C MET A 1 15.88 6.38 -8.59
N LEU A 2 14.91 6.90 -9.38
CA LEU A 2 14.10 6.06 -10.27
C LEU A 2 14.92 5.32 -11.35
N HIS A 3 16.02 5.88 -11.79
CA HIS A 3 16.90 5.26 -12.78
C HIS A 3 17.59 3.98 -12.26
N LEU A 4 17.58 3.76 -10.95
CA LEU A 4 18.16 2.57 -10.31
C LEU A 4 17.16 1.41 -10.18
N LEU A 5 15.86 1.63 -10.45
CA LEU A 5 14.84 0.60 -10.30
C LEU A 5 15.12 -0.67 -11.11
N PRO A 6 15.54 -0.56 -12.39
CA PRO A 6 15.88 -1.77 -13.13
C PRO A 6 17.01 -2.57 -12.49
N GLU A 7 18.02 -1.88 -11.93
CA GLU A 7 19.16 -2.52 -11.26
C GLU A 7 18.71 -3.24 -9.99
N PHE A 8 17.82 -2.62 -9.20
CA PHE A 8 17.28 -3.25 -7.99
C PHE A 8 16.48 -4.51 -8.31
N LYS A 9 15.65 -4.47 -9.34
CA LYS A 9 14.88 -5.64 -9.75
C LYS A 9 15.79 -6.76 -10.25
N GLU A 10 16.78 -6.44 -11.07
CA GLU A 10 17.75 -7.40 -11.60
C GLU A 10 18.57 -8.05 -10.48
N ALA A 11 18.88 -7.29 -9.43
CA ALA A 11 19.57 -7.79 -8.24
C ALA A 11 18.68 -8.64 -7.32
N GLY A 12 17.40 -8.82 -7.65
CA GLY A 12 16.47 -9.61 -6.85
C GLY A 12 15.83 -8.85 -5.69
N CYS A 13 15.95 -7.55 -5.66
CA CYS A 13 15.33 -6.73 -4.62
C CYS A 13 13.82 -6.66 -4.83
N LYS A 14 13.07 -6.76 -3.74
CA LYS A 14 11.63 -6.51 -3.73
C LYS A 14 11.39 -5.04 -3.43
N VAL A 15 11.05 -4.27 -4.47
CA VAL A 15 10.85 -2.82 -4.35
C VAL A 15 9.43 -2.56 -3.85
N ILE A 16 9.34 -1.81 -2.75
CA ILE A 16 8.08 -1.31 -2.21
C ILE A 16 8.02 0.17 -2.58
N PHE A 17 6.95 0.61 -3.21
CA PHE A 17 6.84 1.98 -3.69
C PHE A 17 5.49 2.58 -3.32
N ASP A 18 5.54 3.76 -2.72
CA ASP A 18 4.35 4.54 -2.37
C ASP A 18 4.13 5.65 -3.41
N PHE A 19 3.07 5.50 -4.20
CA PHE A 19 2.65 6.53 -5.15
C PHE A 19 1.88 7.66 -4.47
N SER A 20 1.46 7.46 -3.22
CA SER A 20 0.59 8.40 -2.51
C SER A 20 -0.68 8.69 -3.32
N ILE A 21 -0.99 9.96 -3.52
CA ILE A 21 -2.16 10.37 -4.31
C ILE A 21 -1.87 10.44 -5.81
N ASN A 22 -0.62 10.22 -6.20
CA ASN A 22 -0.21 10.34 -7.61
C ASN A 22 -0.63 9.11 -8.41
N LYS A 23 -1.59 9.28 -9.30
CA LYS A 23 -2.09 8.25 -10.20
C LYS A 23 -1.82 8.61 -11.67
N ASP A 24 -0.78 9.42 -11.90
CA ASP A 24 -0.35 9.76 -13.25
C ASP A 24 0.08 8.50 -14.01
N GLU A 25 -0.59 8.24 -15.13
CA GLU A 25 -0.40 7.02 -15.90
C GLU A 25 1.03 6.89 -16.45
N GLU A 26 1.62 7.99 -16.88
CA GLU A 26 2.99 8.01 -17.39
C GLU A 26 3.98 7.59 -16.29
N ASN A 27 3.84 8.14 -15.10
CA ASN A 27 4.67 7.80 -13.96
C ASN A 27 4.46 6.34 -13.54
N MET A 28 3.22 5.87 -13.51
CA MET A 28 2.90 4.49 -13.19
C MET A 28 3.53 3.53 -14.19
N ALA A 29 3.41 3.81 -15.48
CA ALA A 29 4.00 2.98 -16.54
C ALA A 29 5.53 2.93 -16.46
N ALA A 30 6.16 4.01 -16.01
CA ALA A 30 7.62 4.07 -15.88
C ALA A 30 8.13 3.31 -14.64
N VAL A 31 7.37 3.26 -13.57
CA VAL A 31 7.83 2.76 -12.26
C VAL A 31 7.30 1.36 -11.94
N LEU A 32 6.03 1.09 -12.18
CA LEU A 32 5.38 -0.16 -11.78
C LEU A 32 6.05 -1.44 -12.29
N PRO A 33 6.64 -1.49 -13.50
CA PRO A 33 7.30 -2.72 -13.96
C PRO A 33 8.42 -3.21 -13.05
N TYR A 34 8.97 -2.33 -12.21
CA TYR A 34 10.09 -2.65 -11.32
C TYR A 34 9.68 -2.78 -9.86
N VAL A 35 8.39 -2.64 -9.56
CA VAL A 35 7.86 -2.63 -8.20
C VAL A 35 7.24 -3.98 -7.87
N HIS A 36 7.55 -4.49 -6.68
CA HIS A 36 6.94 -5.71 -6.16
C HIS A 36 5.60 -5.43 -5.48
N CYS A 37 5.53 -4.39 -4.69
CA CYS A 37 4.31 -3.96 -4.00
C CYS A 37 4.13 -2.45 -4.12
N ALA A 38 3.03 -2.02 -4.71
CA ALA A 38 2.72 -0.61 -4.92
C ALA A 38 1.58 -0.17 -4.01
N PHE A 39 1.73 1.00 -3.40
CA PHE A 39 0.74 1.61 -2.53
C PHE A 39 0.19 2.89 -3.13
N PHE A 40 -1.13 3.07 -3.02
CA PHE A 40 -1.84 4.26 -3.48
C PHE A 40 -2.74 4.77 -2.36
N SER A 41 -2.78 6.10 -2.18
CA SER A 41 -3.68 6.74 -1.24
C SER A 41 -4.87 7.31 -2.01
N CYS A 42 -6.08 7.02 -1.53
CA CYS A 42 -7.31 7.48 -2.15
C CYS A 42 -8.15 8.21 -1.10
N GLU A 43 -8.87 9.25 -1.51
CA GLU A 43 -9.74 9.99 -0.59
C GLU A 43 -10.92 9.16 -0.13
N LYS A 44 -11.51 8.38 -1.05
CA LYS A 44 -12.68 7.55 -0.79
C LYS A 44 -12.59 6.23 -1.51
N LYS A 45 -13.25 5.24 -0.94
CA LYS A 45 -13.44 3.95 -1.56
C LYS A 45 -14.59 4.05 -2.57
N THR A 46 -14.28 3.92 -3.86
CA THR A 46 -15.24 3.99 -4.94
C THR A 46 -15.31 2.67 -5.70
N PRO A 47 -16.41 2.37 -6.43
CA PRO A 47 -16.47 1.14 -7.23
C PRO A 47 -15.36 1.04 -8.28
N GLU A 48 -14.87 2.16 -8.79
CA GLU A 48 -13.83 2.22 -9.82
C GLU A 48 -12.45 1.83 -9.32
N ILE A 49 -12.26 1.78 -7.99
CA ILE A 49 -10.95 1.44 -7.42
C ILE A 49 -10.49 0.03 -7.81
N ARG A 50 -11.40 -0.90 -7.94
CA ARG A 50 -11.06 -2.26 -8.35
C ARG A 50 -10.49 -2.30 -9.76
N GLU A 51 -11.11 -1.57 -10.69
CA GLU A 51 -10.60 -1.45 -12.06
C GLU A 51 -9.21 -0.79 -12.08
N PHE A 52 -9.03 0.25 -11.25
CA PHE A 52 -7.74 0.92 -11.11
C PHE A 52 -6.67 -0.04 -10.61
N LEU A 53 -6.96 -0.83 -9.59
CA LEU A 53 -5.99 -1.80 -9.03
C LEU A 53 -5.65 -2.90 -10.04
N ILE A 54 -6.63 -3.39 -10.79
CA ILE A 54 -6.40 -4.37 -11.85
C ILE A 54 -5.45 -3.78 -12.91
N LYS A 55 -5.71 -2.54 -13.33
CA LYS A 55 -4.86 -1.86 -14.30
C LYS A 55 -3.44 -1.66 -13.76
N ALA A 56 -3.31 -1.17 -12.54
CA ALA A 56 -2.00 -0.96 -11.92
C ALA A 56 -1.20 -2.26 -11.83
N ARG A 57 -1.86 -3.34 -11.44
CA ARG A 57 -1.18 -4.64 -11.36
C ARG A 57 -0.73 -5.15 -12.72
N SER A 58 -1.46 -4.83 -13.79
CA SER A 58 -1.09 -5.25 -15.13
C SER A 58 0.26 -4.71 -15.60
N TYR A 59 0.76 -3.65 -14.98
CA TYR A 59 2.08 -3.10 -15.28
C TYR A 59 3.24 -3.90 -14.67
N GLY A 60 3.00 -4.82 -13.74
CA GLY A 60 4.03 -5.70 -13.25
C GLY A 60 4.09 -6.04 -11.77
N PRO A 61 3.56 -5.22 -10.83
CA PRO A 61 3.66 -5.55 -9.41
C PRO A 61 2.94 -6.85 -9.07
N GLU A 62 3.44 -7.56 -8.08
CA GLU A 62 2.74 -8.72 -7.54
C GLU A 62 1.53 -8.29 -6.71
N TYR A 63 1.69 -7.23 -5.93
CA TYR A 63 0.63 -6.69 -5.08
C TYR A 63 0.41 -5.20 -5.33
N VAL A 64 -0.84 -4.79 -5.38
CA VAL A 64 -1.24 -3.39 -5.42
C VAL A 64 -2.22 -3.12 -4.28
N VAL A 65 -1.96 -2.06 -3.52
CA VAL A 65 -2.70 -1.75 -2.29
C VAL A 65 -3.22 -0.32 -2.38
N ALA A 66 -4.49 -0.14 -2.05
CA ALA A 66 -5.10 1.18 -1.91
C ALA A 66 -5.53 1.39 -0.46
N THR A 67 -5.28 2.57 0.06
CA THR A 67 -5.75 3.01 1.38
C THR A 67 -6.77 4.13 1.21
N PHE A 68 -7.80 4.14 2.04
CA PHE A 68 -8.95 5.04 1.91
C PHE A 68 -9.21 5.83 3.20
N GLY A 69 -8.18 6.07 3.99
CA GLY A 69 -8.34 6.73 5.28
C GLY A 69 -9.29 5.95 6.19
N GLU A 70 -10.36 6.57 6.61
CA GLU A 70 -11.34 5.95 7.52
C GLU A 70 -12.09 4.78 6.91
N GLU A 71 -12.10 4.64 5.59
CA GLU A 71 -12.79 3.54 4.91
C GLU A 71 -11.95 2.28 4.77
N GLY A 72 -10.74 2.28 5.31
CA GLY A 72 -9.88 1.09 5.36
C GLY A 72 -8.93 0.95 4.19
N SER A 73 -8.70 -0.27 3.76
CA SER A 73 -7.72 -0.59 2.71
C SER A 73 -8.15 -1.79 1.90
N MET A 74 -7.56 -1.93 0.72
CA MET A 74 -7.82 -3.03 -0.21
C MET A 74 -6.53 -3.43 -0.90
N CYS A 75 -6.30 -4.73 -1.06
CA CYS A 75 -5.18 -5.28 -1.82
C CYS A 75 -5.68 -6.19 -2.92
N TYR A 76 -5.07 -6.08 -4.10
CA TYR A 76 -5.30 -6.99 -5.22
C TYR A 76 -4.01 -7.77 -5.51
N ASP A 77 -4.08 -9.09 -5.54
CA ASP A 77 -2.92 -9.96 -5.76
C ASP A 77 -2.86 -10.57 -7.17
N GLY A 78 -3.76 -10.14 -8.06
CA GLY A 78 -3.89 -10.66 -9.40
C GLY A 78 -5.01 -11.68 -9.57
N GLU A 79 -5.53 -12.22 -8.48
CA GLU A 79 -6.62 -13.19 -8.49
C GLU A 79 -7.83 -12.73 -7.70
N ARG A 80 -7.60 -12.17 -6.53
CA ARG A 80 -8.67 -11.75 -5.63
C ARG A 80 -8.37 -10.41 -4.97
N PHE A 81 -9.44 -9.77 -4.49
CA PHE A 81 -9.36 -8.57 -3.68
C PHE A 81 -9.53 -8.94 -2.22
N CYS A 82 -8.66 -8.40 -1.37
CA CYS A 82 -8.78 -8.49 0.07
C CYS A 82 -9.02 -7.10 0.63
N GLU A 83 -9.93 -6.98 1.57
CA GLU A 83 -10.26 -5.71 2.20
C GLU A 83 -10.06 -5.79 3.70
N GLN A 84 -9.65 -4.67 4.29
CA GLN A 84 -9.48 -4.53 5.72
C GLN A 84 -10.08 -3.19 6.14
N GLY A 85 -10.98 -3.23 7.13
CA GLY A 85 -11.48 -2.01 7.76
C GLY A 85 -10.43 -1.38 8.66
N ILE A 86 -10.72 -0.20 9.16
CA ILE A 86 -9.86 0.44 10.17
C ILE A 86 -10.19 -0.11 11.55
N ARG A 87 -9.20 -0.03 12.43
CA ARG A 87 -9.40 -0.24 13.86
C ARG A 87 -9.91 1.08 14.45
N VAL A 88 -11.11 1.06 15.02
CA VAL A 88 -11.72 2.26 15.63
C VAL A 88 -10.98 2.59 16.92
N VAL A 89 -10.29 3.72 16.95
CA VAL A 89 -9.50 4.19 18.08
C VAL A 89 -9.65 5.72 18.19
N PRO A 90 -9.39 6.30 19.37
CA PRO A 90 -9.30 7.76 19.48
C PRO A 90 -8.17 8.29 18.62
N VAL A 91 -8.48 9.24 17.71
CA VAL A 91 -7.49 9.84 16.82
C VAL A 91 -6.97 11.12 17.42
N VAL A 92 -5.68 11.19 17.70
CA VAL A 92 -5.00 12.39 18.19
C VAL A 92 -4.30 13.11 17.03
N ASN A 93 -3.63 12.34 16.17
CA ASN A 93 -2.88 12.88 15.05
C ASN A 93 -2.83 11.86 13.91
N THR A 94 -3.08 12.31 12.69
CA THR A 94 -3.05 11.44 11.50
C THR A 94 -1.71 11.44 10.76
N VAL A 95 -0.76 12.28 11.20
CA VAL A 95 0.57 12.34 10.58
C VAL A 95 1.29 11.02 10.75
N GLY A 96 1.79 10.46 9.67
CA GLY A 96 2.51 9.20 9.67
C GLY A 96 1.63 7.95 9.61
N ALA A 97 0.30 8.09 9.56
CA ALA A 97 -0.61 6.95 9.50
C ALA A 97 -0.41 6.11 8.23
N GLY A 98 -0.26 6.77 7.07
CA GLY A 98 -0.02 6.09 5.80
C GLY A 98 1.32 5.36 5.77
N ASP A 99 2.37 6.01 6.24
CA ASP A 99 3.72 5.41 6.31
C ASP A 99 3.73 4.22 7.27
N SER A 100 3.03 4.33 8.38
CA SER A 100 2.91 3.24 9.36
C SER A 100 2.13 2.05 8.80
N PHE A 101 1.09 2.31 8.00
CA PHE A 101 0.36 1.25 7.31
C PHE A 101 1.31 0.48 6.38
N ILE A 102 2.08 1.19 5.56
CA ILE A 102 3.03 0.57 4.62
C ILE A 102 4.07 -0.25 5.39
N ALA A 103 4.58 0.28 6.49
CA ALA A 103 5.56 -0.43 7.33
C ALA A 103 4.96 -1.73 7.91
N GLY A 104 3.75 -1.67 8.43
CA GLY A 104 3.07 -2.85 8.98
C GLY A 104 2.78 -3.91 7.92
N PHE A 105 2.27 -3.48 6.76
CA PHE A 105 2.02 -4.37 5.64
C PHE A 105 3.30 -5.04 5.16
N THR A 106 4.36 -4.26 4.98
CA THR A 106 5.67 -4.76 4.54
C THR A 106 6.26 -5.75 5.53
N TRP A 107 6.17 -5.45 6.83
CA TRP A 107 6.60 -6.37 7.87
C TRP A 107 5.85 -7.70 7.77
N GLY A 108 4.55 -7.65 7.55
CA GLY A 108 3.73 -8.84 7.34
C GLY A 108 4.24 -9.69 6.18
N LEU A 109 4.59 -9.06 5.05
CA LEU A 109 5.17 -9.77 3.91
C LEU A 109 6.49 -10.45 4.28
N MET A 110 7.35 -9.74 5.02
CA MET A 110 8.67 -10.24 5.40
C MET A 110 8.60 -11.46 6.32
N VAL A 111 7.60 -11.54 7.18
CA VAL A 111 7.44 -12.67 8.10
C VAL A 111 6.53 -13.77 7.54
N GLY A 112 6.12 -13.65 6.28
CA GLY A 112 5.37 -14.70 5.59
C GLY A 112 3.88 -14.75 5.87
N ARG A 113 3.28 -13.63 6.29
CA ARG A 113 1.83 -13.56 6.46
C ARG A 113 1.13 -13.54 5.11
N ASP A 114 -0.11 -14.02 5.06
CA ASP A 114 -0.96 -13.86 3.88
C ASP A 114 -1.38 -12.40 3.70
N ILE A 115 -2.04 -12.09 2.60
CA ILE A 115 -2.42 -10.70 2.27
C ILE A 115 -3.39 -10.13 3.30
N GLU A 116 -4.32 -10.92 3.78
CA GLU A 116 -5.25 -10.49 4.84
C GLU A 116 -4.48 -10.13 6.12
N GLY A 117 -3.50 -10.96 6.50
CA GLY A 117 -2.63 -10.69 7.63
C GLY A 117 -1.78 -9.44 7.46
N CYS A 118 -1.26 -9.20 6.23
CA CYS A 118 -0.50 -7.98 5.93
C CYS A 118 -1.35 -6.73 6.07
N LEU A 119 -2.58 -6.75 5.54
CA LEU A 119 -3.52 -5.62 5.67
C LEU A 119 -3.85 -5.35 7.13
N LYS A 120 -4.03 -6.40 7.91
CA LYS A 120 -4.30 -6.27 9.35
C LYS A 120 -3.12 -5.66 10.10
N GLU A 121 -1.90 -6.11 9.81
CA GLU A 121 -0.69 -5.54 10.43
C GLU A 121 -0.55 -4.05 10.09
N GLY A 122 -0.84 -3.68 8.85
CA GLY A 122 -0.84 -2.28 8.44
C GLY A 122 -1.88 -1.46 9.20
N ALA A 123 -3.12 -1.97 9.29
CA ALA A 123 -4.20 -1.30 10.00
C ALA A 123 -3.89 -1.15 11.50
N ASP A 124 -3.35 -2.19 12.14
CA ASP A 124 -3.02 -2.17 13.56
C ASP A 124 -1.90 -1.16 13.86
N LEU A 125 -0.84 -1.14 13.05
CA LEU A 125 0.25 -0.19 13.26
C LEU A 125 -0.20 1.24 13.01
N SER A 126 -0.98 1.47 11.97
CA SER A 126 -1.57 2.79 11.70
C SER A 126 -2.44 3.26 12.87
N ALA A 127 -3.27 2.37 13.44
CA ALA A 127 -4.11 2.69 14.59
C ALA A 127 -3.28 3.10 15.82
N GLN A 128 -2.14 2.45 16.05
CA GLN A 128 -1.24 2.82 17.13
C GLN A 128 -0.67 4.23 16.93
N ILE A 129 -0.31 4.57 15.70
CA ILE A 129 0.31 5.86 15.40
C ILE A 129 -0.69 7.01 15.56
N VAL A 130 -1.94 6.86 15.08
CA VAL A 130 -2.93 7.95 15.17
C VAL A 130 -3.37 8.25 16.60
N GLN A 131 -3.10 7.35 17.54
CA GLN A 131 -3.38 7.56 18.96
C GLN A 131 -2.28 8.35 19.68
N ARG A 132 -1.12 8.53 19.07
CA ARG A 132 0.01 9.22 19.68
C ARG A 132 -0.12 10.73 19.50
N PHE A 133 0.25 11.46 20.54
CA PHE A 133 0.36 12.92 20.47
C PHE A 133 1.47 13.33 19.51
N ASN A 134 2.58 12.60 19.51
CA ASN A 134 3.70 12.79 18.60
C ASN A 134 4.01 11.46 17.92
N PRO A 135 3.88 11.33 16.57
CA PRO A 135 4.08 10.07 15.88
C PRO A 135 5.54 9.60 15.78
N TYR A 136 6.50 10.44 16.18
CA TYR A 136 7.92 10.11 16.08
C TYR A 136 8.55 9.81 17.45
#